data_0f4e6d3df1b81c375f7081b911b44c2f
#
_entry.id   0f4e6d3df1b81c375f7081b911b44c2f
#
_cell.length_a   1.000
_cell.length_b   1.000
_cell.length_c   1.000
_cell.angle_alpha   90.00
_cell.angle_beta   90.00
_cell.angle_gamma   90.00
#
_symmetry.space_group_name_H-M   'P 1'
#
loop_
_entity.id
_entity.type
_entity.pdbx_description
1 polymer ?
#
loop_
_entity_poly.entity_id
_entity_poly.type
_entity_poly.pdbx_seq_one_letter_code
_entity_poly.pdbx_strand_id
1 'polypeptide(L)'
;MSDATEFGTFGRFVETPVAAMPPDMKEAYNLTRDLRGLVPGPHKIWLANPTLSKTIVPTGAYYQHDSTLTKAEIEIATNLVCGRWHSAYATYEHELIGKRDGHLEPRHVEAMIAGLPTHFDDLRQQVVYELASALLGGRVVPVGLYRRATELLGAVGIVDVTVLLGWFTMVCLTLGAFDVPANATGLDQ
;
A
#
# COMPACT_ATOMS: atom_id res chain seq x y z
N MET A 1 -7.46 30.01 18.55
CA MET A 1 -7.62 28.80 19.38
C MET A 1 -8.07 27.71 18.44
N SER A 2 -7.16 26.85 17.94
CA SER A 2 -7.55 25.69 17.11
C SER A 2 -8.17 24.68 18.05
N ASP A 3 -9.39 24.28 17.72
CA ASP A 3 -10.15 23.30 18.48
C ASP A 3 -9.40 21.97 18.51
N ALA A 4 -8.98 21.54 19.70
CA ALA A 4 -8.33 20.24 19.93
C ALA A 4 -9.28 19.03 19.73
N THR A 5 -10.45 19.26 19.13
CA THR A 5 -11.52 18.26 18.90
C THR A 5 -11.54 17.66 17.49
N GLU A 6 -10.61 18.04 16.60
CA GLU A 6 -10.59 17.56 15.20
C GLU A 6 -9.81 16.26 14.99
N PHE A 7 -9.08 15.75 15.99
CA PHE A 7 -8.27 14.54 15.84
C PHE A 7 -8.94 13.34 16.50
N GLY A 8 -9.12 12.28 15.71
CA GLY A 8 -9.54 10.97 16.18
C GLY A 8 -8.36 10.18 16.79
N THR A 9 -8.51 8.88 16.94
CA THR A 9 -7.46 7.98 17.43
C THR A 9 -6.47 7.59 16.32
N PHE A 10 -6.91 7.67 15.05
CA PHE A 10 -6.08 7.37 13.87
C PHE A 10 -6.33 8.42 12.77
N GLY A 11 -5.58 9.50 12.79
CA GLY A 11 -5.89 10.72 12.05
C GLY A 11 -7.22 11.32 12.53
N ARG A 12 -8.12 11.64 11.59
CA ARG A 12 -9.49 12.08 11.90
C ARG A 12 -10.45 10.93 12.25
N PHE A 13 -10.03 9.68 12.06
CA PHE A 13 -10.85 8.52 12.37
C PHE A 13 -10.82 8.20 13.87
N VAL A 14 -12.00 7.96 14.44
CA VAL A 14 -12.15 7.47 15.82
C VAL A 14 -12.38 5.97 15.76
N GLU A 15 -11.39 5.21 16.20
CA GLU A 15 -11.48 3.75 16.24
C GLU A 15 -12.45 3.28 17.33
N THR A 16 -13.12 2.17 17.07
CA THR A 16 -13.92 1.47 18.06
C THR A 16 -13.03 0.45 18.79
N PRO A 17 -12.87 0.53 20.13
CA PRO A 17 -12.13 -0.48 20.86
C PRO A 17 -12.68 -1.88 20.62
N VAL A 18 -11.82 -2.89 20.54
CA VAL A 18 -12.21 -4.28 20.21
C VAL A 18 -13.32 -4.83 21.11
N ALA A 19 -13.32 -4.46 22.39
CA ALA A 19 -14.36 -4.87 23.37
C ALA A 19 -15.73 -4.25 23.08
N ALA A 20 -15.78 -3.12 22.37
CA ALA A 20 -17.01 -2.38 22.05
C ALA A 20 -17.47 -2.58 20.60
N MET A 21 -16.75 -3.37 19.79
CA MET A 21 -17.11 -3.61 18.39
C MET A 21 -18.44 -4.36 18.27
N PRO A 22 -19.38 -3.90 17.42
CA PRO A 22 -20.54 -4.67 17.01
C PRO A 22 -20.14 -6.02 16.39
N PRO A 23 -21.04 -7.03 16.37
CA PRO A 23 -20.69 -8.38 15.89
C PRO A 23 -20.10 -8.44 14.48
N ASP A 24 -20.65 -7.71 13.53
CA ASP A 24 -20.20 -7.64 12.14
C ASP A 24 -18.83 -6.97 11.98
N MET A 25 -18.57 -5.90 12.74
CA MET A 25 -17.26 -5.25 12.81
C MET A 25 -16.24 -6.18 13.45
N LYS A 26 -16.60 -6.90 14.50
CA LYS A 26 -15.75 -7.88 15.17
C LYS A 26 -15.36 -9.03 14.24
N GLU A 27 -16.31 -9.49 13.43
CA GLU A 27 -16.05 -10.51 12.39
C GLU A 27 -15.02 -10.00 11.36
N ALA A 28 -15.20 -8.78 10.85
CA ALA A 28 -14.26 -8.17 9.90
C ALA A 28 -12.87 -7.94 10.52
N TYR A 29 -12.82 -7.52 11.78
CA TYR A 29 -11.58 -7.39 12.55
C TYR A 29 -10.85 -8.73 12.69
N ASN A 30 -11.55 -9.80 13.08
CA ASN A 30 -10.97 -11.12 13.23
C ASN A 30 -10.46 -11.65 11.88
N LEU A 31 -11.24 -11.51 10.79
CA LEU A 31 -10.82 -11.89 9.45
C LEU A 31 -9.52 -11.16 9.04
N THR A 32 -9.42 -9.87 9.35
CA THR A 32 -8.21 -9.10 9.05
C THR A 32 -7.00 -9.64 9.82
N ARG A 33 -7.15 -9.90 11.11
CA ARG A 33 -6.09 -10.50 11.94
C ARG A 33 -5.67 -11.87 11.46
N ASP A 34 -6.64 -12.73 11.12
CA ASP A 34 -6.37 -14.10 10.68
C ASP A 34 -5.60 -14.12 9.36
N LEU A 35 -5.94 -13.23 8.43
CA LEU A 35 -5.29 -13.16 7.11
C LEU A 35 -3.98 -12.38 7.09
N ARG A 36 -3.84 -11.36 7.96
CA ARG A 36 -2.73 -10.40 7.90
C ARG A 36 -1.77 -10.49 9.09
N GLY A 37 -2.13 -11.21 10.15
CA GLY A 37 -1.42 -11.27 11.43
C GLY A 37 -1.68 -10.08 12.36
N LEU A 38 -2.12 -8.95 11.81
CA LEU A 38 -2.46 -7.72 12.54
C LEU A 38 -3.54 -6.93 11.76
N VAL A 39 -4.05 -5.83 12.34
CA VAL A 39 -4.93 -4.88 11.64
C VAL A 39 -4.10 -3.66 11.24
N PRO A 40 -3.52 -3.62 10.01
CA PRO A 40 -2.65 -2.52 9.60
C PRO A 40 -3.45 -1.25 9.31
N GLY A 41 -2.77 -0.11 9.32
CA GLY A 41 -3.29 1.25 9.21
C GLY A 41 -4.64 1.45 8.51
N PRO A 42 -4.73 1.35 7.15
CA PRO A 42 -6.00 1.61 6.45
C PRO A 42 -7.12 0.64 6.82
N HIS A 43 -6.78 -0.60 7.24
CA HIS A 43 -7.78 -1.58 7.66
C HIS A 43 -8.53 -1.14 8.92
N LYS A 44 -7.89 -0.38 9.82
CA LYS A 44 -8.56 0.22 11.00
C LYS A 44 -9.74 1.09 10.56
N ILE A 45 -9.55 1.89 9.51
CA ILE A 45 -10.58 2.77 8.95
C ILE A 45 -11.67 1.95 8.22
N TRP A 46 -11.27 0.94 7.44
CA TRP A 46 -12.22 0.12 6.69
C TRP A 46 -13.16 -0.70 7.56
N LEU A 47 -12.83 -0.94 8.82
CA LEU A 47 -13.76 -1.54 9.79
C LEU A 47 -15.03 -0.72 10.00
N ALA A 48 -15.06 0.58 9.66
CA ALA A 48 -16.28 1.39 9.64
C ALA A 48 -17.34 0.85 8.65
N ASN A 49 -16.91 0.08 7.64
CA ASN A 49 -17.78 -0.65 6.72
C ASN A 49 -17.38 -2.13 6.70
N PRO A 50 -17.89 -2.94 7.65
CA PRO A 50 -17.46 -4.33 7.81
C PRO A 50 -17.69 -5.20 6.57
N THR A 51 -18.77 -4.96 5.82
CA THR A 51 -19.07 -5.68 4.58
C THR A 51 -18.01 -5.40 3.53
N LEU A 52 -17.64 -4.14 3.30
CA LEU A 52 -16.58 -3.76 2.37
C LEU A 52 -15.23 -4.28 2.87
N SER A 53 -14.92 -4.13 4.15
CA SER A 53 -13.67 -4.60 4.73
C SER A 53 -13.43 -6.08 4.43
N LYS A 54 -14.42 -6.93 4.64
CA LYS A 54 -14.34 -8.38 4.35
C LYS A 54 -14.08 -8.70 2.87
N THR A 55 -14.49 -7.86 1.95
CA THR A 55 -14.24 -8.06 0.50
C THR A 55 -12.84 -7.62 0.07
N ILE A 56 -12.27 -6.61 0.69
CA ILE A 56 -10.98 -6.04 0.27
C ILE A 56 -9.76 -6.62 1.00
N VAL A 57 -9.92 -7.07 2.25
CA VAL A 57 -8.84 -7.65 3.06
C VAL A 57 -8.09 -8.80 2.36
N PRO A 58 -8.74 -9.75 1.67
CA PRO A 58 -8.05 -10.83 0.96
C PRO A 58 -7.05 -10.33 -0.08
N THR A 59 -7.30 -9.21 -0.74
CA THR A 59 -6.36 -8.63 -1.71
C THR A 59 -5.03 -8.25 -1.05
N GLY A 60 -5.08 -7.63 0.13
CA GLY A 60 -3.86 -7.30 0.87
C GLY A 60 -3.12 -8.54 1.36
N ALA A 61 -3.83 -9.60 1.75
CA ALA A 61 -3.22 -10.88 2.13
C ALA A 61 -2.56 -11.58 0.93
N TYR A 62 -3.17 -11.51 -0.25
CA TYR A 62 -2.59 -12.04 -1.49
C TYR A 62 -1.17 -11.49 -1.74
N TYR A 63 -0.96 -10.17 -1.61
CA TYR A 63 0.38 -9.58 -1.80
C TYR A 63 1.36 -9.92 -0.67
N GLN A 64 0.89 -10.41 0.44
CA GLN A 64 1.74 -10.85 1.53
C GLN A 64 2.22 -12.30 1.37
N HIS A 65 1.41 -13.16 0.73
CA HIS A 65 1.61 -14.61 0.76
C HIS A 65 1.68 -15.29 -0.61
N ASP A 66 0.97 -14.81 -1.63
CA ASP A 66 0.67 -15.55 -2.85
C ASP A 66 1.10 -14.85 -4.15
N SER A 67 1.45 -13.57 -4.10
CA SER A 67 1.87 -12.80 -5.28
C SER A 67 3.14 -13.37 -5.92
N THR A 68 3.23 -13.27 -7.24
CA THR A 68 4.43 -13.65 -8.00
C THR A 68 5.56 -12.63 -7.90
N LEU A 69 5.28 -11.45 -7.33
CA LEU A 69 6.26 -10.39 -7.12
C LEU A 69 7.10 -10.66 -5.88
N THR A 70 8.38 -10.40 -5.98
CA THR A 70 9.27 -10.39 -4.81
C THR A 70 8.93 -9.23 -3.87
N LYS A 71 9.40 -9.29 -2.62
CA LYS A 71 9.20 -8.19 -1.66
C LYS A 71 9.77 -6.87 -2.17
N ALA A 72 10.94 -6.90 -2.82
CA ALA A 72 11.54 -5.72 -3.45
C ALA A 72 10.63 -5.13 -4.54
N GLU A 73 10.11 -5.96 -5.42
CA GLU A 73 9.22 -5.56 -6.51
C GLU A 73 7.90 -4.95 -5.99
N ILE A 74 7.33 -5.53 -4.92
CA ILE A 74 6.15 -4.98 -4.24
C ILE A 74 6.48 -3.60 -3.67
N GLU A 75 7.61 -3.44 -2.97
CA GLU A 75 7.97 -2.16 -2.37
C GLU A 75 8.36 -1.09 -3.40
N ILE A 76 8.93 -1.47 -4.56
CA ILE A 76 9.14 -0.54 -5.67
C ILE A 76 7.81 0.05 -6.15
N ALA A 77 6.85 -0.80 -6.47
CA ALA A 77 5.53 -0.35 -6.92
C ALA A 77 4.81 0.47 -5.84
N THR A 78 4.87 0.04 -4.59
CA THR A 78 4.22 0.70 -3.45
C THR A 78 4.81 2.09 -3.17
N ASN A 79 6.15 2.23 -3.12
CA ASN A 79 6.78 3.53 -2.87
C ASN A 79 6.51 4.55 -4.00
N LEU A 80 6.40 4.10 -5.25
CA LEU A 80 5.96 4.95 -6.36
C LEU A 80 4.52 5.46 -6.17
N VAL A 81 3.60 4.61 -5.70
CA VAL A 81 2.22 5.03 -5.38
C VAL A 81 2.20 6.00 -4.21
N CYS A 82 2.94 5.69 -3.14
CA CYS A 82 3.01 6.55 -1.94
C CYS A 82 3.55 7.94 -2.28
N GLY A 83 4.61 8.03 -3.07
CA GLY A 83 5.17 9.28 -3.57
C GLY A 83 4.19 10.03 -4.48
N ARG A 84 3.46 9.32 -5.34
CA ARG A 84 2.46 9.91 -6.25
C ARG A 84 1.29 10.56 -5.53
N TRP A 85 0.82 9.97 -4.43
CA TRP A 85 -0.34 10.44 -3.66
C TRP A 85 0.02 11.24 -2.42
N HIS A 86 1.33 11.38 -2.10
CA HIS A 86 1.82 12.12 -0.92
C HIS A 86 1.15 11.69 0.39
N SER A 87 0.89 10.37 0.53
CA SER A 87 0.29 9.83 1.74
C SER A 87 1.33 9.74 2.86
N ALA A 88 1.25 10.62 3.84
CA ALA A 88 2.24 10.71 4.91
C ALA A 88 2.45 9.37 5.64
N TYR A 89 1.35 8.72 6.06
CA TYR A 89 1.41 7.44 6.75
C TYR A 89 1.98 6.32 5.87
N ALA A 90 1.42 6.13 4.65
CA ALA A 90 1.87 5.06 3.78
C ALA A 90 3.33 5.24 3.33
N THR A 91 3.74 6.48 3.07
CA THR A 91 5.13 6.81 2.72
C THR A 91 6.07 6.44 3.87
N TYR A 92 5.76 6.84 5.09
CA TYR A 92 6.58 6.53 6.27
C TYR A 92 6.75 5.02 6.47
N GLU A 93 5.65 4.26 6.44
CA GLU A 93 5.69 2.81 6.63
C GLU A 93 6.45 2.10 5.51
N HIS A 94 6.15 2.42 4.24
CA HIS A 94 6.74 1.72 3.10
C HIS A 94 8.16 2.16 2.76
N GLU A 95 8.58 3.36 3.16
CA GLU A 95 9.99 3.73 3.15
C GLU A 95 10.81 2.80 4.06
N LEU A 96 10.33 2.55 5.29
CA LEU A 96 10.99 1.65 6.23
C LEU A 96 10.96 0.19 5.76
N ILE A 97 9.80 -0.29 5.29
CA ILE A 97 9.63 -1.65 4.80
C ILE A 97 10.48 -1.89 3.54
N GLY A 98 10.51 -0.95 2.61
CA GLY A 98 11.31 -1.06 1.39
C GLY A 98 12.80 -1.21 1.68
N LYS A 99 13.32 -0.42 2.62
CA LYS A 99 14.73 -0.50 3.05
C LYS A 99 15.04 -1.77 3.85
N ARG A 100 14.17 -2.16 4.79
CA ARG A 100 14.40 -3.28 5.70
C ARG A 100 14.08 -4.64 5.07
N ASP A 101 12.88 -4.80 4.52
CA ASP A 101 12.35 -6.09 4.07
C ASP A 101 12.49 -6.27 2.56
N GLY A 102 12.41 -5.18 1.80
CA GLY A 102 12.67 -5.17 0.36
C GLY A 102 14.16 -5.15 0.01
N HIS A 103 15.02 -4.86 0.99
CA HIS A 103 16.47 -4.68 0.81
C HIS A 103 16.83 -3.68 -0.30
N LEU A 104 15.96 -2.68 -0.52
CA LEU A 104 16.20 -1.62 -1.49
C LEU A 104 17.21 -0.61 -0.92
N GLU A 105 18.12 -0.16 -1.76
CA GLU A 105 19.04 0.91 -1.34
C GLU A 105 18.26 2.19 -1.02
N PRO A 106 18.60 2.90 0.07
CA PRO A 106 17.90 4.12 0.49
C PRO A 106 17.72 5.14 -0.63
N ARG A 107 18.74 5.34 -1.45
CA ARG A 107 18.71 6.29 -2.59
C ARG A 107 17.58 5.99 -3.59
N HIS A 108 17.26 4.71 -3.84
CA HIS A 108 16.20 4.33 -4.76
C HIS A 108 14.82 4.60 -4.16
N VAL A 109 14.64 4.26 -2.88
CA VAL A 109 13.38 4.50 -2.15
C VAL A 109 13.10 6.01 -2.08
N GLU A 110 14.09 6.80 -1.69
CA GLU A 110 13.99 8.26 -1.60
C GLU A 110 13.68 8.90 -2.97
N ALA A 111 14.33 8.43 -4.04
CA ALA A 111 14.07 8.92 -5.39
C ALA A 111 12.62 8.62 -5.83
N MET A 112 12.11 7.40 -5.59
CA MET A 112 10.73 7.02 -5.91
C MET A 112 9.71 7.87 -5.17
N ILE A 113 9.91 8.10 -3.87
CA ILE A 113 9.04 8.94 -3.04
C ILE A 113 9.07 10.40 -3.51
N ALA A 114 10.23 10.90 -3.86
CA ALA A 114 10.42 12.27 -4.35
C ALA A 114 9.96 12.47 -5.81
N GLY A 115 9.54 11.41 -6.50
CA GLY A 115 9.17 11.48 -7.93
C GLY A 115 10.37 11.71 -8.85
N LEU A 116 11.59 11.39 -8.40
CA LEU A 116 12.81 11.50 -9.16
C LEU A 116 13.12 10.20 -9.91
N PRO A 117 13.77 10.26 -11.08
CA PRO A 117 14.21 9.08 -11.80
C PRO A 117 15.19 8.25 -10.97
N THR A 118 15.05 6.94 -11.06
CA THR A 118 16.03 5.98 -10.51
C THR A 118 16.21 4.80 -11.46
N HIS A 119 17.19 3.94 -11.17
CA HIS A 119 17.50 2.77 -12.00
C HIS A 119 17.89 1.59 -11.11
N PHE A 120 17.44 0.40 -11.49
CA PHE A 120 17.74 -0.86 -10.81
C PHE A 120 18.57 -1.75 -11.74
N ASP A 121 19.64 -2.35 -11.21
CA ASP A 121 20.48 -3.30 -11.96
C ASP A 121 19.78 -4.64 -12.18
N ASP A 122 18.90 -5.04 -11.26
CA ASP A 122 18.02 -6.19 -11.45
C ASP A 122 16.93 -5.90 -12.50
N LEU A 123 16.89 -6.72 -13.55
CA LEU A 123 16.02 -6.50 -14.70
C LEU A 123 14.54 -6.59 -14.37
N ARG A 124 14.15 -7.45 -13.41
CA ARG A 124 12.75 -7.56 -12.99
C ARG A 124 12.33 -6.34 -12.19
N GLN A 125 13.16 -5.88 -11.25
CA GLN A 125 12.92 -4.65 -10.49
C GLN A 125 12.84 -3.44 -11.42
N GLN A 126 13.73 -3.35 -12.40
CA GLN A 126 13.72 -2.27 -13.40
C GLN A 126 12.41 -2.26 -14.21
N VAL A 127 11.95 -3.42 -14.66
CA VAL A 127 10.71 -3.51 -15.43
C VAL A 127 9.49 -3.18 -14.57
N VAL A 128 9.45 -3.62 -13.30
CA VAL A 128 8.37 -3.24 -12.36
C VAL A 128 8.37 -1.72 -12.15
N TYR A 129 9.52 -1.10 -11.95
CA TYR A 129 9.66 0.35 -11.81
C TYR A 129 9.13 1.10 -13.05
N GLU A 130 9.56 0.69 -14.26
CA GLU A 130 9.14 1.33 -15.52
C GLU A 130 7.63 1.15 -15.78
N LEU A 131 7.10 -0.06 -15.53
CA LEU A 131 5.68 -0.39 -15.71
C LEU A 131 4.80 0.43 -14.75
N ALA A 132 5.16 0.45 -13.47
CA ALA A 132 4.47 1.22 -12.45
C ALA A 132 4.52 2.73 -12.76
N SER A 133 5.69 3.26 -13.14
CA SER A 133 5.88 4.67 -13.50
C SER A 133 5.02 5.08 -14.71
N ALA A 134 4.95 4.23 -15.74
CA ALA A 134 4.13 4.48 -16.92
C ALA A 134 2.64 4.54 -16.56
N LEU A 135 2.15 3.56 -15.80
CA LEU A 135 0.74 3.45 -15.40
C LEU A 135 0.32 4.57 -14.45
N LEU A 136 1.14 4.91 -13.45
CA LEU A 136 0.88 6.03 -12.54
C LEU A 136 0.94 7.39 -13.24
N GLY A 137 1.68 7.48 -14.35
CA GLY A 137 1.66 8.63 -15.24
C GLY A 137 0.43 8.72 -16.16
N GLY A 138 -0.54 7.80 -16.03
CA GLY A 138 -1.75 7.76 -16.87
C GLY A 138 -1.48 7.39 -18.32
N ARG A 139 -0.39 6.70 -18.62
CA ARG A 139 0.02 6.35 -19.98
C ARG A 139 -0.35 4.91 -20.30
N VAL A 140 -0.67 4.66 -21.56
CA VAL A 140 -0.67 3.29 -22.11
C VAL A 140 0.77 2.78 -22.12
N VAL A 141 0.96 1.55 -21.68
CA VAL A 141 2.29 0.92 -21.64
C VAL A 141 2.86 0.80 -23.06
N PRO A 142 4.04 1.37 -23.36
CA PRO A 142 4.66 1.27 -24.68
C PRO A 142 4.95 -0.19 -25.06
N VAL A 143 4.81 -0.53 -26.34
CA VAL A 143 4.97 -1.91 -26.83
C VAL A 143 6.31 -2.54 -26.42
N GLY A 144 7.40 -1.79 -26.48
CA GLY A 144 8.74 -2.27 -26.06
C GLY A 144 8.79 -2.63 -24.57
N LEU A 145 8.19 -1.79 -23.71
CA LEU A 145 8.10 -2.07 -22.28
C LEU A 145 7.19 -3.27 -22.00
N TYR A 146 6.03 -3.35 -22.67
CA TYR A 146 5.11 -4.49 -22.53
C TYR A 146 5.79 -5.83 -22.90
N ARG A 147 6.60 -5.86 -23.98
CA ARG A 147 7.35 -7.06 -24.36
C ARG A 147 8.33 -7.48 -23.27
N ARG A 148 9.17 -6.55 -22.76
CA ARG A 148 10.09 -6.85 -21.66
C ARG A 148 9.36 -7.31 -20.40
N ALA A 149 8.24 -6.66 -20.07
CA ALA A 149 7.42 -7.08 -18.93
C ALA A 149 6.86 -8.49 -19.12
N THR A 150 6.40 -8.83 -20.32
CA THR A 150 5.92 -10.18 -20.63
C THR A 150 7.03 -11.23 -20.52
N GLU A 151 8.23 -10.92 -20.98
CA GLU A 151 9.40 -11.81 -20.90
C GLU A 151 9.84 -12.06 -19.46
N LEU A 152 9.85 -11.04 -18.62
CA LEU A 152 10.40 -11.10 -17.26
C LEU A 152 9.36 -11.46 -16.21
N LEU A 153 8.14 -10.96 -16.31
CA LEU A 153 7.08 -11.13 -15.30
C LEU A 153 5.97 -12.07 -15.75
N GLY A 154 5.83 -12.30 -17.06
CA GLY A 154 4.66 -12.98 -17.63
C GLY A 154 3.37 -12.15 -17.48
N ALA A 155 2.26 -12.67 -18.00
CA ALA A 155 0.97 -12.01 -17.86
C ALA A 155 0.51 -11.89 -16.39
N VAL A 156 0.81 -12.90 -15.57
CA VAL A 156 0.44 -12.91 -14.15
C VAL A 156 1.14 -11.78 -13.41
N GLY A 157 2.46 -11.62 -13.56
CA GLY A 157 3.19 -10.55 -12.89
C GLY A 157 2.79 -9.14 -13.37
N ILE A 158 2.42 -8.97 -14.64
CA ILE A 158 1.85 -7.70 -15.13
C ILE A 158 0.52 -7.38 -14.43
N VAL A 159 -0.35 -8.38 -14.27
CA VAL A 159 -1.61 -8.24 -13.52
C VAL A 159 -1.33 -7.91 -12.06
N ASP A 160 -0.38 -8.61 -11.43
CA ASP A 160 0.02 -8.35 -10.04
C ASP A 160 0.46 -6.89 -9.86
N VAL A 161 1.35 -6.36 -10.71
CA VAL A 161 1.77 -4.96 -10.63
C VAL A 161 0.58 -4.02 -10.80
N THR A 162 -0.27 -4.26 -11.79
CA THR A 162 -1.40 -3.38 -12.10
C THR A 162 -2.42 -3.31 -10.95
N VAL A 163 -2.77 -4.46 -10.38
CA VAL A 163 -3.71 -4.54 -9.24
C VAL A 163 -3.09 -3.96 -7.98
N LEU A 164 -1.78 -4.18 -7.75
CA LEU A 164 -1.05 -3.60 -6.62
C LEU A 164 -1.09 -2.06 -6.63
N LEU A 165 -0.89 -1.43 -7.80
CA LEU A 165 -0.99 0.02 -7.94
C LEU A 165 -2.40 0.53 -7.59
N GLY A 166 -3.44 -0.16 -8.03
CA GLY A 166 -4.83 0.15 -7.68
C GLY A 166 -5.10 -0.01 -6.18
N TRP A 167 -4.61 -1.10 -5.60
CA TRP A 167 -4.71 -1.39 -4.17
C TRP A 167 -4.08 -0.27 -3.33
N PHE A 168 -2.82 0.07 -3.59
CA PHE A 168 -2.14 1.13 -2.83
C PHE A 168 -2.68 2.53 -3.12
N THR A 169 -3.22 2.76 -4.31
CA THR A 169 -3.97 4.00 -4.58
C THR A 169 -5.18 4.11 -3.65
N MET A 170 -5.97 3.05 -3.48
CA MET A 170 -7.08 3.00 -2.54
C MET A 170 -6.61 3.20 -1.09
N VAL A 171 -5.50 2.56 -0.68
CA VAL A 171 -4.85 2.77 0.62
C VAL A 171 -4.53 4.25 0.83
N CYS A 172 -3.81 4.88 -0.09
CA CYS A 172 -3.39 6.28 0.02
C CYS A 172 -4.59 7.24 0.06
N LEU A 173 -5.62 7.01 -0.76
CA LEU A 173 -6.84 7.81 -0.76
C LEU A 173 -7.60 7.67 0.57
N THR A 174 -7.69 6.46 1.13
CA THR A 174 -8.29 6.25 2.45
C THR A 174 -7.54 7.02 3.53
N LEU A 175 -6.22 6.86 3.59
CA LEU A 175 -5.39 7.54 4.59
C LEU A 175 -5.45 9.07 4.45
N GLY A 176 -5.49 9.58 3.21
CA GLY A 176 -5.62 11.00 2.93
C GLY A 176 -6.99 11.57 3.31
N ALA A 177 -8.08 10.82 3.09
CA ALA A 177 -9.43 11.25 3.47
C ALA A 177 -9.57 11.46 4.99
N PHE A 178 -8.83 10.69 5.77
CA PHE A 178 -8.84 10.78 7.24
C PHE A 178 -7.60 11.50 7.80
N ASP A 179 -6.78 12.12 6.95
CA ASP A 179 -5.60 12.91 7.32
C ASP A 179 -4.71 12.20 8.35
N VAL A 180 -4.33 10.95 8.01
CA VAL A 180 -3.54 10.11 8.90
C VAL A 180 -2.07 10.54 8.87
N PRO A 181 -1.50 11.02 9.99
CA PRO A 181 -0.11 11.46 10.03
C PRO A 181 0.87 10.29 9.97
N ALA A 182 2.12 10.57 9.58
CA ALA A 182 3.18 9.57 9.36
C ALA A 182 3.40 8.61 10.54
N ASN A 183 3.29 9.11 11.77
CA ASN A 183 3.56 8.35 12.98
C ASN A 183 2.30 7.92 13.75
N ALA A 184 1.15 7.83 13.07
CA ALA A 184 -0.08 7.40 13.71
C ALA A 184 0.02 5.94 14.14
N THR A 185 -0.27 5.64 15.39
CA THR A 185 -0.31 4.27 15.93
C THR A 185 -1.74 3.73 16.03
N GLY A 186 -2.71 4.61 16.29
CA GLY A 186 -4.07 4.22 16.62
C GLY A 186 -4.18 3.55 17.99
N LEU A 187 -5.32 2.91 18.24
CA LEU A 187 -5.47 2.07 19.42
C LEU A 187 -4.64 0.79 19.27
N ASP A 188 -4.03 0.36 20.35
CA ASP A 188 -3.43 -0.97 20.47
C ASP A 188 -4.57 -2.02 20.43
N GLN A 189 -4.59 -2.86 19.40
CA GLN A 189 -5.67 -3.82 19.14
C GLN A 189 -5.10 -5.21 18.81
#